data_8ae85be12a7a0a93083fe4b830139e07
#
_entry.id   8ae85be12a7a0a93083fe4b830139e07
#
_cell.length_a   1.000
_cell.length_b   1.000
_cell.length_c   1.000
_cell.angle_alpha   90.00
_cell.angle_beta   90.00
_cell.angle_gamma   90.00
#
_symmetry.space_group_name_H-M   'P 1'
#
loop_
_entity.id
_entity.type
_entity.pdbx_description
1 polymer ?
#
loop_
_entity_poly.entity_id
_entity_poly.type
_entity_poly.pdbx_seq_one_letter_code
_entity_poly.pdbx_strand_id
1 'polypeptide(L)'
;HIREIRDYLEKPDAVLPNPIVVAFTDRVSVEDLGNGAVQLAIDMSSSVPGLVVDGQQRLSALADLDRDFQVFVSALICRDEAELRRQFVLINNTKPLPKSLIYELLPTVGDLPPRLSRRSVASDLTARLNFENTALKGYIKQHTCPEGIIADTVMQKIIMESLSNGVMREL
;
A
#
# COMPACT_ATOMS: atom_id res chain seq x y z
N HIS A 1 -10.11 -1.46 -5.62
CA HIS A 1 -8.94 -0.88 -4.93
C HIS A 1 -9.14 0.62 -4.61
N ILE A 2 -9.58 1.47 -5.57
CA ILE A 2 -9.91 2.89 -5.27
C ILE A 2 -11.04 2.99 -4.23
N ARG A 3 -12.08 2.17 -4.32
CA ARG A 3 -13.16 2.12 -3.34
C ARG A 3 -12.66 1.74 -1.94
N GLU A 4 -11.79 0.75 -1.84
CA GLU A 4 -11.20 0.34 -0.56
C GLU A 4 -10.39 1.46 0.09
N ILE A 5 -9.65 2.26 -0.73
CA ILE A 5 -8.92 3.43 -0.25
C ILE A 5 -9.91 4.50 0.23
N ARG A 6 -10.96 4.78 -0.54
CA ARG A 6 -12.00 5.75 -0.15
C ARG A 6 -12.68 5.35 1.15
N ASP A 7 -13.16 4.09 1.25
CA ASP A 7 -13.83 3.57 2.43
C ASP A 7 -12.94 3.65 3.70
N TYR A 8 -11.62 3.50 3.52
CA TYR A 8 -10.66 3.75 4.59
C TYR A 8 -10.55 5.23 4.93
N LEU A 9 -10.45 6.11 3.91
CA LEU A 9 -10.29 7.55 4.09
C LEU A 9 -11.55 8.23 4.65
N GLU A 10 -12.72 7.59 4.59
CA GLU A 10 -13.96 8.06 5.24
C GLU A 10 -13.91 7.92 6.78
N LYS A 11 -13.03 7.08 7.33
CA LYS A 11 -12.88 6.91 8.78
C LYS A 11 -12.32 8.19 9.42
N PRO A 12 -12.78 8.54 10.64
CA PRO A 12 -12.35 9.79 11.30
C PRO A 12 -10.86 9.82 11.65
N ASP A 13 -10.25 8.67 11.86
CA ASP A 13 -8.85 8.49 12.23
C ASP A 13 -7.96 8.09 11.05
N ALA A 14 -8.48 8.17 9.82
CA ALA A 14 -7.72 7.80 8.63
C ALA A 14 -6.51 8.70 8.43
N VAL A 15 -5.36 8.08 8.15
CA VAL A 15 -4.09 8.75 7.86
C VAL A 15 -3.58 8.28 6.51
N LEU A 16 -3.09 9.22 5.70
CA LEU A 16 -2.45 8.93 4.42
C LEU A 16 -0.95 9.26 4.50
N PRO A 17 -0.10 8.37 5.04
CA PRO A 17 1.30 8.67 5.32
C PRO A 17 2.16 8.74 4.05
N ASN A 18 1.76 8.04 3.00
CA ASN A 18 2.51 8.04 1.75
C ASN A 18 2.19 9.29 0.93
N PRO A 19 3.19 10.09 0.54
CA PRO A 19 2.96 11.30 -0.23
C PRO A 19 2.40 10.99 -1.62
N ILE A 20 1.66 11.96 -2.17
CA ILE A 20 1.41 12.01 -3.61
C ILE A 20 2.65 12.62 -4.25
N VAL A 21 3.19 11.98 -5.28
CA VAL A 21 4.37 12.47 -5.99
C VAL A 21 3.93 13.16 -7.27
N VAL A 22 4.28 14.44 -7.40
CA VAL A 22 4.04 15.25 -8.59
C VAL A 22 5.37 15.67 -9.21
N ALA A 23 5.42 15.81 -10.52
CA ALA A 23 6.60 16.26 -11.23
C ALA A 23 6.28 17.39 -12.19
N PHE A 24 7.18 18.36 -12.27
CA PHE A 24 7.13 19.53 -13.14
C PHE A 24 8.39 19.57 -13.99
N THR A 25 8.26 19.96 -15.25
CA THR A 25 9.41 20.21 -16.14
C THR A 25 9.57 21.69 -16.46
N ASP A 26 8.47 22.42 -16.46
CA ASP A 26 8.39 23.84 -16.76
C ASP A 26 7.26 24.47 -15.93
N ARG A 27 7.06 25.76 -16.07
CA ARG A 27 5.96 26.53 -15.45
C ARG A 27 5.89 26.40 -13.92
N VAL A 28 6.99 26.10 -13.30
CA VAL A 28 7.17 26.14 -11.86
C VAL A 28 8.44 26.93 -11.56
N SER A 29 8.37 27.88 -10.66
CA SER A 29 9.52 28.56 -10.10
C SER A 29 9.65 28.24 -8.62
N VAL A 30 10.89 28.15 -8.18
CA VAL A 30 11.25 27.83 -6.79
C VAL A 30 11.97 29.04 -6.21
N GLU A 31 11.44 29.59 -5.13
CA GLU A 31 12.07 30.67 -4.38
C GLU A 31 12.47 30.15 -3.00
N ASP A 32 13.74 30.31 -2.66
CA ASP A 32 14.25 29.93 -1.33
C ASP A 32 13.87 31.01 -0.31
N LEU A 33 13.07 30.60 0.68
CA LEU A 33 12.65 31.49 1.78
C LEU A 33 13.62 31.42 2.97
N GLY A 34 14.70 30.64 2.89
CA GLY A 34 15.61 30.36 3.98
C GLY A 34 15.10 29.30 4.96
N ASN A 35 15.98 28.85 5.87
CA ASN A 35 15.69 27.81 6.87
C ASN A 35 15.16 26.49 6.31
N GLY A 36 15.48 26.17 5.05
CA GLY A 36 15.02 24.96 4.37
C GLY A 36 13.58 25.04 3.86
N ALA A 37 12.95 26.21 3.92
CA ALA A 37 11.63 26.44 3.33
C ALA A 37 11.76 27.03 1.92
N VAL A 38 10.90 26.58 1.01
CA VAL A 38 10.82 27.08 -0.36
C VAL A 38 9.38 27.43 -0.71
N GLN A 39 9.23 28.41 -1.56
CA GLN A 39 7.94 28.73 -2.20
C GLN A 39 7.94 28.17 -3.62
N LEU A 40 6.88 27.44 -3.97
CA LEU A 40 6.62 27.00 -5.33
C LEU A 40 5.52 27.87 -5.94
N ALA A 41 5.84 28.57 -7.02
CA ALA A 41 4.84 29.27 -7.84
C ALA A 41 4.58 28.45 -9.11
N ILE A 42 3.33 28.00 -9.27
CA ILE A 42 2.91 27.14 -10.38
C ILE A 42 2.04 27.95 -11.32
N ASP A 43 2.47 28.07 -12.59
CA ASP A 43 1.70 28.74 -13.62
C ASP A 43 0.58 27.84 -14.15
N MET A 44 -0.66 28.20 -13.83
CA MET A 44 -1.89 27.50 -14.23
C MET A 44 -2.56 28.11 -15.47
N SER A 45 -1.93 29.10 -16.14
CA SER A 45 -2.54 29.88 -17.22
C SER A 45 -2.78 29.11 -18.52
N SER A 46 -2.10 27.99 -18.73
CA SER A 46 -2.24 27.17 -19.94
C SER A 46 -2.50 25.70 -19.59
N SER A 47 -2.06 24.75 -20.36
CA SER A 47 -2.26 23.30 -20.13
C SER A 47 -1.82 22.82 -18.73
N VAL A 48 -1.99 21.57 -18.44
CA VAL A 48 -1.61 20.93 -17.17
C VAL A 48 -0.14 21.22 -16.83
N PRO A 49 0.17 21.84 -15.67
CA PRO A 49 1.53 22.29 -15.33
C PRO A 49 2.47 21.17 -14.91
N GLY A 50 1.96 20.00 -14.53
CA GLY A 50 2.75 18.89 -14.04
C GLY A 50 2.00 17.57 -14.15
N LEU A 51 2.67 16.49 -13.79
CA LEU A 51 2.15 15.13 -13.86
C LEU A 51 2.19 14.47 -12.48
N VAL A 52 1.18 13.65 -12.18
CA VAL A 52 1.19 12.79 -11.00
C VAL A 52 2.04 11.55 -11.32
N VAL A 53 3.18 11.44 -10.66
CA VAL A 53 4.14 10.34 -10.84
C VAL A 53 3.75 9.12 -10.03
N ASP A 54 3.32 9.33 -8.77
CA ASP A 54 2.79 8.27 -7.90
C ASP A 54 1.63 8.81 -7.07
N GLY A 55 0.72 7.93 -6.70
CA GLY A 55 -0.46 8.27 -5.90
C GLY A 55 -1.73 8.54 -6.68
N GLN A 56 -1.81 8.21 -7.98
CA GLN A 56 -2.99 8.42 -8.83
C GLN A 56 -4.26 7.82 -8.23
N GLN A 57 -4.19 6.60 -7.70
CA GLN A 57 -5.34 5.93 -7.07
C GLN A 57 -5.76 6.61 -5.76
N ARG A 58 -4.78 7.09 -4.98
CA ARG A 58 -5.02 7.87 -3.76
C ARG A 58 -5.68 9.20 -4.09
N LEU A 59 -5.17 9.90 -5.10
CA LEU A 59 -5.74 11.16 -5.56
C LEU A 59 -7.18 10.97 -6.07
N SER A 60 -7.45 9.91 -6.84
CA SER A 60 -8.81 9.58 -7.29
C SER A 60 -9.75 9.29 -6.12
N ALA A 61 -9.28 8.55 -5.10
CA ALA A 61 -10.07 8.27 -3.91
C ALA A 61 -10.35 9.53 -3.08
N LEU A 62 -9.38 10.45 -3.00
CA LEU A 62 -9.53 11.74 -2.32
C LEU A 62 -10.52 12.67 -3.03
N ALA A 63 -10.52 12.66 -4.37
CA ALA A 63 -11.44 13.48 -5.15
C ALA A 63 -12.92 13.10 -4.95
N ASP A 64 -13.19 11.87 -4.54
CA ASP A 64 -14.53 11.34 -4.27
C ASP A 64 -14.96 11.54 -2.80
N LEU A 65 -14.12 12.14 -1.95
CA LEU A 65 -14.47 12.42 -0.55
C LEU A 65 -15.26 13.72 -0.44
N ASP A 66 -16.28 13.71 0.41
CA ASP A 66 -17.09 14.90 0.75
C ASP A 66 -16.52 15.62 2.01
N ARG A 67 -15.20 15.71 2.10
CA ARG A 67 -14.48 16.41 3.18
C ARG A 67 -13.07 16.80 2.76
N ASP A 68 -12.52 17.81 3.41
CA ASP A 68 -11.11 18.17 3.27
C ASP A 68 -10.22 17.11 3.92
N PHE A 69 -9.15 16.75 3.21
CA PHE A 69 -8.16 15.79 3.67
C PHE A 69 -6.74 16.33 3.44
N GLN A 70 -5.94 16.34 4.50
CA GLN A 70 -4.54 16.77 4.41
C GLN A 70 -3.66 15.65 3.88
N VAL A 71 -2.85 15.96 2.88
CA VAL A 71 -1.93 15.02 2.24
C VAL A 71 -0.52 15.56 2.20
N PHE A 72 0.45 14.68 2.31
CA PHE A 72 1.83 15.01 1.95
C PHE A 72 1.98 14.99 0.44
N VAL A 73 2.68 16.00 -0.09
CA VAL A 73 3.02 16.08 -1.51
C VAL A 73 4.52 16.18 -1.65
N SER A 74 5.10 15.33 -2.49
CA SER A 74 6.48 15.40 -2.91
C SER A 74 6.54 15.99 -4.32
N ALA A 75 7.14 17.17 -4.48
CA ALA A 75 7.27 17.84 -5.76
C ALA A 75 8.67 17.62 -6.35
N LEU A 76 8.75 17.05 -7.54
CA LEU A 76 9.97 16.87 -8.31
C LEU A 76 10.05 17.96 -9.37
N ILE A 77 11.13 18.71 -9.36
CA ILE A 77 11.43 19.69 -10.40
C ILE A 77 12.45 19.04 -11.34
N CYS A 78 11.99 18.62 -12.50
CA CYS A 78 12.80 17.93 -13.51
C CYS A 78 13.30 18.94 -14.55
N ARG A 79 14.52 18.77 -15.04
CA ARG A 79 15.12 19.64 -16.05
C ARG A 79 14.43 19.51 -17.41
N ASP A 80 13.96 18.31 -17.71
CA ASP A 80 13.34 17.96 -18.97
C ASP A 80 12.45 16.72 -18.86
N GLU A 81 11.73 16.38 -19.92
CA GLU A 81 10.90 15.18 -19.96
C GLU A 81 11.67 13.85 -19.83
N ALA A 82 12.94 13.80 -20.23
CA ALA A 82 13.74 12.59 -20.11
C ALA A 82 14.03 12.28 -18.65
N GLU A 83 14.35 13.31 -17.88
CA GLU A 83 14.52 13.19 -16.43
C GLU A 83 13.19 12.79 -15.75
N LEU A 84 12.07 13.42 -16.14
CA LEU A 84 10.75 13.08 -15.61
C LEU A 84 10.42 11.60 -15.86
N ARG A 85 10.61 11.11 -17.09
CA ARG A 85 10.38 9.69 -17.45
C ARG A 85 11.27 8.76 -16.63
N ARG A 86 12.53 9.13 -16.44
CA ARG A 86 13.47 8.37 -15.60
C ARG A 86 12.98 8.29 -14.16
N GLN A 87 12.57 9.39 -13.55
CA GLN A 87 12.04 9.42 -12.18
C GLN A 87 10.75 8.61 -12.08
N PHE A 88 9.85 8.72 -13.07
CA PHE A 88 8.64 7.91 -13.11
C PHE A 88 8.95 6.41 -13.06
N VAL A 89 9.90 5.93 -13.88
CA VAL A 89 10.30 4.52 -13.89
C VAL A 89 10.92 4.11 -12.57
N LEU A 90 11.81 4.92 -12.00
CA LEU A 90 12.49 4.59 -10.74
C LEU A 90 11.51 4.53 -9.57
N ILE A 91 10.59 5.48 -9.45
CA ILE A 91 9.61 5.56 -8.36
C ILE A 91 8.62 4.39 -8.45
N ASN A 92 8.15 4.06 -9.65
CA ASN A 92 7.16 2.99 -9.84
C ASN A 92 7.78 1.59 -9.93
N ASN A 93 9.09 1.47 -10.03
CA ASN A 93 9.80 0.18 -10.08
C ASN A 93 10.33 -0.25 -8.70
N THR A 94 9.72 0.22 -7.62
CA THR A 94 10.05 -0.23 -6.27
C THR A 94 9.59 -1.67 -6.07
N LYS A 95 10.46 -2.51 -5.53
CA LYS A 95 10.12 -3.91 -5.26
C LYS A 95 9.12 -3.99 -4.10
N PRO A 96 7.90 -4.48 -4.31
CA PRO A 96 6.93 -4.61 -3.23
C PRO A 96 7.42 -5.60 -2.18
N LEU A 97 7.00 -5.40 -0.92
CA LEU A 97 7.26 -6.37 0.13
C LEU A 97 6.70 -7.76 -0.25
N PRO A 98 7.40 -8.84 0.11
CA PRO A 98 6.88 -10.19 -0.09
C PRO A 98 5.51 -10.34 0.55
N LYS A 99 4.56 -10.95 -0.18
CA LYS A 99 3.20 -11.17 0.33
C LYS A 99 3.19 -12.02 1.61
N SER A 100 4.11 -12.98 1.73
CA SER A 100 4.28 -13.80 2.92
C SER A 100 4.52 -12.92 4.16
N LEU A 101 5.45 -11.97 4.08
CA LEU A 101 5.73 -11.06 5.18
C LEU A 101 4.49 -10.23 5.57
N ILE A 102 3.80 -9.65 4.57
CA ILE A 102 2.58 -8.89 4.83
C ILE A 102 1.52 -9.77 5.51
N TYR A 103 1.35 -11.00 5.06
CA TYR A 103 0.34 -11.91 5.59
C TYR A 103 0.65 -12.38 7.02
N GLU A 104 1.92 -12.59 7.36
CA GLU A 104 2.33 -12.91 8.73
C GLU A 104 2.01 -11.79 9.74
N LEU A 105 1.98 -10.54 9.29
CA LEU A 105 1.66 -9.39 10.14
C LEU A 105 0.16 -9.16 10.32
N LEU A 106 -0.70 -9.66 9.43
CA LEU A 106 -2.15 -9.41 9.49
C LEU A 106 -2.82 -9.76 10.83
N PRO A 107 -2.48 -10.87 11.52
CA PRO A 107 -3.10 -11.23 12.80
C PRO A 107 -2.91 -10.18 13.91
N THR A 108 -1.88 -9.35 13.80
CA THR A 108 -1.55 -8.31 14.80
C THR A 108 -2.24 -6.97 14.51
N VAL A 109 -2.97 -6.86 13.39
CA VAL A 109 -3.61 -5.61 12.95
C VAL A 109 -5.11 -5.69 13.18
N GLY A 110 -5.64 -4.72 13.93
CA GLY A 110 -7.09 -4.53 14.12
C GLY A 110 -7.77 -3.87 12.91
N ASP A 111 -9.09 -3.86 12.90
CA ASP A 111 -9.95 -3.12 11.95
C ASP A 111 -9.62 -3.33 10.46
N LEU A 112 -9.26 -4.55 10.10
CA LEU A 112 -8.95 -4.91 8.72
C LEU A 112 -10.20 -4.90 7.83
N PRO A 113 -10.07 -4.46 6.56
CA PRO A 113 -11.12 -4.65 5.56
C PRO A 113 -11.54 -6.12 5.45
N PRO A 114 -12.80 -6.45 5.14
CA PRO A 114 -13.32 -7.83 5.15
C PRO A 114 -12.47 -8.84 4.39
N ARG A 115 -11.87 -8.41 3.27
CA ARG A 115 -10.96 -9.25 2.49
C ARG A 115 -9.68 -9.63 3.24
N LEU A 116 -9.11 -8.68 3.99
CA LEU A 116 -7.89 -8.89 4.77
C LEU A 116 -8.19 -9.57 6.10
N SER A 117 -9.37 -9.35 6.69
CA SER A 117 -9.80 -10.02 7.92
C SER A 117 -9.83 -11.54 7.76
N ARG A 118 -10.43 -12.07 6.68
CA ARG A 118 -10.41 -13.51 6.40
C ARG A 118 -8.99 -14.06 6.21
N ARG A 119 -8.13 -13.29 5.55
CA ARG A 119 -6.73 -13.67 5.39
C ARG A 119 -5.96 -13.61 6.69
N SER A 120 -6.28 -12.68 7.57
CA SER A 120 -5.72 -12.60 8.92
C SER A 120 -6.00 -13.87 9.70
N VAL A 121 -7.24 -14.37 9.71
CA VAL A 121 -7.60 -15.66 10.34
C VAL A 121 -6.82 -16.82 9.73
N ALA A 122 -6.74 -16.89 8.39
CA ALA A 122 -5.99 -17.95 7.72
C ALA A 122 -4.50 -17.88 8.03
N SER A 123 -3.92 -16.69 8.17
CA SER A 123 -2.52 -16.49 8.53
C SER A 123 -2.25 -16.91 9.98
N ASP A 124 -3.12 -16.55 10.92
CA ASP A 124 -3.03 -16.98 12.32
C ASP A 124 -3.06 -18.50 12.44
N LEU A 125 -4.03 -19.15 11.81
CA LEU A 125 -4.12 -20.62 11.79
C LEU A 125 -2.90 -21.26 11.14
N THR A 126 -2.34 -20.66 10.07
CA THR A 126 -1.12 -21.12 9.42
C THR A 126 0.07 -21.05 10.38
N ALA A 127 0.20 -19.95 11.13
CA ALA A 127 1.26 -19.78 12.13
C ALA A 127 1.11 -20.79 13.26
N ARG A 128 -0.09 -21.00 13.78
CA ARG A 128 -0.36 -22.01 14.82
C ARG A 128 -0.02 -23.43 14.34
N LEU A 129 -0.41 -23.79 13.11
CA LEU A 129 -0.05 -25.09 12.51
C LEU A 129 1.47 -25.27 12.39
N ASN A 130 2.22 -24.19 12.17
CA ASN A 130 3.66 -24.24 11.97
C ASN A 130 4.47 -24.20 13.27
N PHE A 131 4.00 -23.49 14.30
CA PHE A 131 4.79 -23.23 15.51
C PHE A 131 4.28 -23.99 16.75
N GLU A 132 3.00 -24.36 16.82
CA GLU A 132 2.46 -25.14 17.92
C GLU A 132 2.76 -26.64 17.74
N ASN A 133 2.34 -27.48 18.71
CA ASN A 133 2.54 -28.91 18.66
C ASN A 133 1.55 -29.60 17.72
N THR A 134 1.79 -29.49 16.42
CA THR A 134 0.98 -30.06 15.33
C THR A 134 1.81 -30.96 14.43
N ALA A 135 1.14 -31.75 13.58
CA ALA A 135 1.80 -32.58 12.56
C ALA A 135 2.53 -31.75 11.47
N LEU A 136 2.23 -30.45 11.35
CA LEU A 136 2.82 -29.54 10.36
C LEU A 136 3.89 -28.61 10.94
N LYS A 137 4.28 -28.83 12.20
CA LYS A 137 5.28 -28.00 12.88
C LYS A 137 6.60 -27.97 12.12
N GLY A 138 7.03 -26.75 11.73
CA GLY A 138 8.27 -26.49 10.99
C GLY A 138 8.21 -26.84 9.50
N TYR A 139 7.07 -27.36 9.00
CA TYR A 139 6.95 -27.72 7.58
C TYR A 139 6.43 -26.58 6.70
N ILE A 140 5.84 -25.51 7.28
CA ILE A 140 5.29 -24.42 6.52
C ILE A 140 6.35 -23.33 6.34
N LYS A 141 6.67 -23.03 5.08
CA LYS A 141 7.64 -22.01 4.72
C LYS A 141 7.02 -20.63 4.90
N GLN A 142 7.40 -19.93 5.94
CA GLN A 142 7.05 -18.55 6.25
C GLN A 142 8.28 -17.65 6.16
N HIS A 143 8.11 -16.33 6.21
CA HIS A 143 9.24 -15.41 6.24
C HIS A 143 10.11 -15.66 7.50
N THR A 144 9.46 -15.93 8.62
CA THR A 144 10.08 -16.26 9.91
C THR A 144 10.52 -17.72 10.04
N CYS A 145 10.13 -18.59 9.10
CA CYS A 145 10.52 -20.00 9.03
C CYS A 145 10.83 -20.39 7.57
N PRO A 146 11.99 -19.99 7.02
CA PRO A 146 12.32 -20.16 5.60
C PRO A 146 12.60 -21.62 5.21
N GLU A 147 12.90 -22.48 6.15
CA GLU A 147 13.25 -23.91 5.91
C GLU A 147 12.04 -24.79 5.60
N GLY A 148 10.82 -24.30 5.79
CA GLY A 148 9.60 -25.04 5.48
C GLY A 148 9.50 -25.42 4.00
N ILE A 149 8.82 -26.52 3.69
CA ILE A 149 8.63 -27.05 2.33
C ILE A 149 7.26 -26.70 1.74
N ILE A 150 6.27 -26.39 2.58
CA ILE A 150 4.90 -26.01 2.16
C ILE A 150 4.82 -24.50 2.16
N ALA A 151 4.55 -23.88 1.01
CA ALA A 151 4.39 -22.43 0.97
C ALA A 151 3.20 -21.97 1.84
N ASP A 152 3.42 -20.96 2.69
CA ASP A 152 2.40 -20.37 3.57
C ASP A 152 1.17 -19.90 2.80
N THR A 153 1.36 -19.31 1.63
CA THR A 153 0.29 -18.84 0.75
C THR A 153 -0.62 -19.95 0.25
N VAL A 154 -0.07 -21.16 0.07
CA VAL A 154 -0.85 -22.35 -0.29
C VAL A 154 -1.67 -22.83 0.91
N MET A 155 -1.07 -22.89 2.09
CA MET A 155 -1.78 -23.26 3.32
C MET A 155 -2.91 -22.28 3.64
N GLN A 156 -2.63 -20.99 3.60
CA GLN A 156 -3.64 -19.94 3.80
C GLN A 156 -4.80 -20.05 2.79
N LYS A 157 -4.49 -20.40 1.52
CA LYS A 157 -5.54 -20.59 0.51
C LYS A 157 -6.44 -21.76 0.86
N ILE A 158 -5.88 -22.90 1.27
CA ILE A 158 -6.63 -24.08 1.70
C ILE A 158 -7.53 -23.74 2.90
N ILE A 159 -7.00 -23.03 3.89
CA ILE A 159 -7.76 -22.61 5.07
C ILE A 159 -8.91 -21.66 4.66
N MET A 160 -8.65 -20.66 3.82
CA MET A 160 -9.68 -19.73 3.35
C MET A 160 -10.80 -20.44 2.57
N GLU A 161 -10.46 -21.39 1.72
CA GLU A 161 -11.45 -22.22 0.99
C GLU A 161 -12.28 -23.04 1.98
N SER A 162 -11.65 -23.66 2.98
CA SER A 162 -12.33 -24.41 4.01
C SER A 162 -13.27 -23.56 4.89
N LEU A 163 -12.87 -22.32 5.21
CA LEU A 163 -13.72 -21.35 5.90
C LEU A 163 -14.90 -20.85 5.07
N SER A 164 -14.77 -20.88 3.73
CA SER A 164 -15.82 -20.39 2.83
C SER A 164 -16.82 -21.46 2.42
N ASN A 165 -16.32 -22.66 2.04
CA ASN A 165 -17.11 -23.72 1.42
C ASN A 165 -16.80 -25.11 1.96
N GLY A 166 -15.91 -25.25 2.96
CA GLY A 166 -15.48 -26.52 3.54
C GLY A 166 -15.97 -26.74 4.95
N VAL A 167 -15.37 -27.73 5.60
CA VAL A 167 -15.72 -28.19 6.97
C VAL A 167 -15.55 -27.11 8.05
N MET A 168 -14.71 -26.10 7.85
CA MET A 168 -14.50 -25.02 8.81
C MET A 168 -15.55 -23.88 8.69
N ARG A 169 -16.51 -23.99 7.79
CA ARG A 169 -17.57 -23.00 7.63
C ARG A 169 -18.57 -23.00 8.79
N GLU A 170 -18.75 -24.15 9.42
CA GLU A 170 -19.74 -24.36 10.48
C GLU A 170 -19.15 -24.20 11.89
N LEU A 171 -17.87 -23.83 11.98
CA LEU A 171 -17.18 -23.50 13.23
C LEU A 171 -17.21 -21.99 13.49
#